data_90f33b056581bff7958749e481deeb42
#
_entry.id   90f33b056581bff7958749e481deeb42
#
_cell.length_a   1.000
_cell.length_b   1.000
_cell.length_c   1.000
_cell.angle_alpha   90.00
_cell.angle_beta   90.00
_cell.angle_gamma   90.00
#
_symmetry.space_group_name_H-M   'P 1'
#
loop_
_entity.id
_entity.type
_entity.pdbx_description
1 polymer ?
#
loop_
_entity_poly.entity_id
_entity_poly.type
_entity_poly.pdbx_seq_one_letter_code
_entity_poly.pdbx_strand_id
1 'polypeptide(L)'
;LDDSNFLSEKDYTYINNLYSIYKDEKCLQLLNYDNAVYFLIKKKTCTEYFMITDIGTKSQQIKIINEIKKRNLNYLVLGGPFDKWYVLSEDRFPYIFDYIKNNYELSQEINSRQIYKKISN
;
A
#
# COMPACT_ATOMS: atom_id res chain seq x y z
N LEU A 1 -1.24 18.02 13.48
CA LEU A 1 -2.70 17.95 13.37
C LEU A 1 -3.22 16.77 14.15
N ASP A 2 -4.15 17.00 15.05
CA ASP A 2 -4.73 15.93 15.83
C ASP A 2 -5.96 15.37 15.10
N ASP A 3 -5.78 14.24 14.44
CA ASP A 3 -6.85 13.59 13.70
C ASP A 3 -7.65 12.59 14.53
N SER A 4 -7.34 12.47 15.83
CA SER A 4 -7.96 11.48 16.70
C SER A 4 -9.48 11.64 16.81
N ASN A 5 -10.01 12.86 16.57
CA ASN A 5 -11.44 13.14 16.60
C ASN A 5 -12.19 12.65 15.36
N PHE A 6 -11.48 12.32 14.29
CA PHE A 6 -12.05 11.96 12.99
C PHE A 6 -11.80 10.51 12.59
N LEU A 7 -10.92 9.83 13.33
CA LEU A 7 -10.52 8.47 13.01
C LEU A 7 -10.87 7.55 14.18
N SER A 8 -11.22 6.30 13.87
CA SER A 8 -11.33 5.27 14.91
C SER A 8 -9.95 5.05 15.53
N GLU A 9 -9.91 4.47 16.73
CA GLU A 9 -8.66 4.15 17.41
C GLU A 9 -7.76 3.27 16.55
N LYS A 10 -8.34 2.28 15.88
CA LYS A 10 -7.58 1.38 14.98
C LYS A 10 -7.03 2.11 13.77
N ASP A 11 -7.81 3.00 13.17
CA ASP A 11 -7.36 3.80 12.04
C ASP A 11 -6.27 4.77 12.46
N TYR A 12 -6.42 5.41 13.61
CA TYR A 12 -5.40 6.31 14.16
C TYR A 12 -4.08 5.57 14.39
N THR A 13 -4.14 4.37 14.98
CA THR A 13 -2.97 3.53 15.20
C THR A 13 -2.29 3.16 13.88
N TYR A 14 -3.09 2.78 12.88
CA TYR A 14 -2.58 2.46 11.55
C TYR A 14 -1.87 3.67 10.92
N ILE A 15 -2.49 4.84 10.94
CA ILE A 15 -1.91 6.07 10.36
C ILE A 15 -0.60 6.43 11.05
N ASN A 16 -0.56 6.37 12.39
CA ASN A 16 0.66 6.65 13.13
C ASN A 16 1.78 5.67 12.81
N ASN A 17 1.44 4.41 12.64
CA ASN A 17 2.41 3.38 12.29
C ASN A 17 2.99 3.62 10.89
N LEU A 18 2.12 3.94 9.92
CA LEU A 18 2.56 4.28 8.58
C LEU A 18 3.46 5.52 8.59
N TYR A 19 3.09 6.53 9.36
CA TYR A 19 3.90 7.72 9.48
C TYR A 19 5.32 7.38 9.96
N SER A 20 5.43 6.54 10.98
CA SER A 20 6.74 6.11 11.50
C SER A 20 7.55 5.34 10.47
N ILE A 21 6.91 4.43 9.73
CA ILE A 21 7.59 3.62 8.71
C ILE A 21 8.06 4.49 7.54
N TYR A 22 7.20 5.41 7.09
CA TYR A 22 7.43 6.16 5.86
C TYR A 22 8.09 7.52 6.06
N LYS A 23 8.40 7.93 7.30
CA LYS A 23 8.97 9.25 7.55
C LYS A 23 10.25 9.54 6.78
N ASP A 24 11.07 8.50 6.57
CA ASP A 24 12.33 8.61 5.85
C ASP A 24 12.22 8.19 4.37
N GLU A 25 11.03 7.81 3.93
CA GLU A 25 10.77 7.42 2.54
C GLU A 25 10.29 8.63 1.74
N LYS A 26 10.68 8.68 0.46
CA LYS A 26 10.32 9.83 -0.41
C LYS A 26 8.86 9.82 -0.83
N CYS A 27 8.25 8.65 -0.87
CA CYS A 27 6.88 8.45 -1.36
C CYS A 27 6.25 7.27 -0.67
N LEU A 28 4.95 7.12 -0.86
CA LEU A 28 4.15 6.02 -0.31
C LEU A 28 3.44 5.31 -1.44
N GLN A 29 3.47 4.00 -1.48
CA GLN A 29 2.68 3.23 -2.44
C GLN A 29 1.68 2.36 -1.72
N LEU A 30 0.41 2.73 -1.84
CA LEU A 30 -0.72 1.94 -1.38
C LEU A 30 -1.32 1.18 -2.56
N LEU A 31 -1.60 -0.09 -2.35
CA LEU A 31 -2.29 -0.94 -3.32
C LEU A 31 -3.65 -1.35 -2.75
N ASN A 32 -4.36 -0.36 -2.24
CA ASN A 32 -5.68 -0.52 -1.63
C ASN A 32 -6.52 0.75 -1.83
N TYR A 33 -7.61 0.87 -1.09
CA TYR A 33 -8.53 2.01 -1.21
C TYR A 33 -8.30 3.12 -0.18
N ASP A 34 -7.19 3.10 0.54
CA ASP A 34 -6.90 4.07 1.60
C ASP A 34 -6.33 5.38 1.04
N ASN A 35 -6.94 5.94 0.01
CA ASN A 35 -6.40 7.11 -0.69
C ASN A 35 -6.19 8.33 0.20
N ALA A 36 -7.01 8.49 1.23
CA ALA A 36 -6.89 9.60 2.17
C ALA A 36 -5.57 9.56 2.95
N VAL A 37 -4.94 8.40 3.07
CA VAL A 37 -3.67 8.23 3.79
C VAL A 37 -2.56 9.08 3.19
N TYR A 38 -2.51 9.20 1.86
CA TYR A 38 -1.52 10.06 1.20
C TYR A 38 -1.58 11.50 1.73
N PHE A 39 -2.79 11.98 1.90
CA PHE A 39 -3.03 13.33 2.41
C PHE A 39 -2.69 13.42 3.90
N LEU A 40 -3.12 12.43 4.69
CA LEU A 40 -2.95 12.45 6.14
C LEU A 40 -1.48 12.41 6.57
N ILE A 41 -0.66 11.63 5.89
CA ILE A 41 0.77 11.53 6.22
C ILE A 41 1.63 12.42 5.32
N LYS A 42 1.01 13.20 4.45
CA LYS A 42 1.67 14.19 3.59
C LYS A 42 2.75 13.58 2.69
N LYS A 43 2.46 12.42 2.12
CA LYS A 43 3.34 11.74 1.17
C LYS A 43 2.64 11.61 -0.17
N LYS A 44 3.41 11.82 -1.25
CA LYS A 44 2.90 11.57 -2.60
C LYS A 44 3.02 10.09 -2.94
N THR A 45 2.23 9.65 -3.90
CA THR A 45 2.34 8.29 -4.41
C THR A 45 3.68 8.08 -5.13
N CYS A 46 4.21 6.86 -5.07
CA CYS A 46 5.46 6.50 -5.74
C CYS A 46 5.30 6.31 -7.24
N THR A 47 4.08 5.95 -7.68
CA THR A 47 3.77 5.72 -9.09
C THR A 47 2.60 6.62 -9.50
N GLU A 48 2.20 6.56 -10.77
CA GLU A 48 1.00 7.26 -11.23
C GLU A 48 -0.30 6.61 -10.71
N TYR A 49 -0.21 5.42 -10.14
CA TYR A 49 -1.37 4.67 -9.67
C TYR A 49 -1.58 4.90 -8.17
N PHE A 50 -2.40 5.87 -7.83
CA PHE A 50 -2.79 6.11 -6.44
C PHE A 50 -4.15 5.48 -6.09
N MET A 51 -4.88 4.97 -7.08
CA MET A 51 -6.16 4.27 -6.89
C MET A 51 -6.05 2.86 -7.44
N ILE A 52 -6.36 1.88 -6.59
CA ILE A 52 -6.30 0.46 -6.99
C ILE A 52 -7.26 0.13 -8.13
N THR A 53 -8.33 0.90 -8.28
CA THR A 53 -9.31 0.70 -9.36
C THR A 53 -8.70 0.90 -10.75
N ASP A 54 -7.57 1.60 -10.83
CA ASP A 54 -6.89 1.86 -12.09
C ASP A 54 -5.96 0.71 -12.51
N ILE A 55 -5.85 -0.31 -11.67
CA ILE A 55 -4.97 -1.46 -11.90
C ILE A 55 -5.84 -2.70 -12.09
N GLY A 56 -6.19 -3.02 -13.32
CA GLY A 56 -7.08 -4.17 -13.61
C GLY A 56 -6.49 -5.16 -14.59
N THR A 57 -5.90 -4.68 -15.67
CA THR A 57 -5.38 -5.56 -16.72
C THR A 57 -3.99 -6.08 -16.39
N LYS A 58 -3.60 -7.18 -17.03
CA LYS A 58 -2.24 -7.71 -16.93
C LYS A 58 -1.21 -6.65 -17.32
N SER A 59 -1.47 -5.93 -18.40
CA SER A 59 -0.58 -4.88 -18.90
C SER A 59 -0.36 -3.79 -17.85
N GLN A 60 -1.41 -3.33 -17.20
CA GLN A 60 -1.31 -2.34 -16.13
C GLN A 60 -0.56 -2.87 -14.94
N GLN A 61 -0.78 -4.13 -14.58
CA GLN A 61 -0.07 -4.75 -13.46
C GLN A 61 1.44 -4.87 -13.75
N ILE A 62 1.80 -5.28 -14.93
CA ILE A 62 3.22 -5.37 -15.33
C ILE A 62 3.87 -3.99 -15.29
N LYS A 63 3.15 -2.96 -15.74
CA LYS A 63 3.66 -1.59 -15.71
C LYS A 63 3.95 -1.12 -14.29
N ILE A 64 3.06 -1.38 -13.34
CA ILE A 64 3.29 -0.98 -11.95
C ILE A 64 4.39 -1.80 -11.30
N ILE A 65 4.51 -3.09 -11.62
CA ILE A 65 5.60 -3.93 -11.14
C ILE A 65 6.95 -3.33 -11.58
N ASN A 66 7.05 -2.93 -12.85
CA ASN A 66 8.26 -2.31 -13.37
C ASN A 66 8.60 -1.00 -12.66
N GLU A 67 7.59 -0.19 -12.35
CA GLU A 67 7.80 1.05 -11.58
C GLU A 67 8.25 0.75 -10.15
N ILE A 68 7.67 -0.25 -9.50
CA ILE A 68 8.09 -0.66 -8.16
C ILE A 68 9.55 -1.10 -8.16
N LYS A 69 9.95 -1.91 -9.15
CA LYS A 69 11.34 -2.35 -9.31
C LYS A 69 12.28 -1.18 -9.54
N LYS A 70 11.94 -0.31 -10.49
CA LYS A 70 12.75 0.83 -10.88
C LYS A 70 13.02 1.77 -9.70
N ARG A 71 12.00 2.01 -8.88
CA ARG A 71 12.09 2.89 -7.72
C ARG A 71 12.65 2.22 -6.49
N ASN A 72 12.81 0.89 -6.53
CA ASN A 72 13.38 0.11 -5.43
C ASN A 72 12.65 0.36 -4.11
N LEU A 73 11.33 0.24 -4.12
CA LEU A 73 10.50 0.56 -2.97
C LEU A 73 10.70 -0.41 -1.82
N ASN A 74 10.93 0.11 -0.62
CA ASN A 74 11.18 -0.68 0.57
C ASN A 74 9.91 -1.25 1.18
N TYR A 75 8.78 -0.55 1.01
CA TYR A 75 7.51 -0.92 1.64
C TYR A 75 6.36 -0.81 0.66
N LEU A 76 5.41 -1.73 0.78
CA LEU A 76 4.14 -1.70 0.04
C LEU A 76 3.02 -2.03 1.02
N VAL A 77 1.86 -1.43 0.82
CA VAL A 77 0.69 -1.63 1.69
C VAL A 77 -0.46 -2.20 0.88
N LEU A 78 -0.99 -3.32 1.34
CA LEU A 78 -2.13 -4.01 0.73
C LEU A 78 -3.27 -4.13 1.74
N GLY A 79 -4.41 -4.58 1.27
CA GLY A 79 -5.55 -4.89 2.12
C GLY A 79 -6.30 -3.66 2.59
N GLY A 80 -7.17 -3.86 3.55
CA GLY A 80 -8.01 -2.82 4.13
C GLY A 80 -9.43 -3.33 4.35
N PRO A 81 -10.20 -2.64 5.21
CA PRO A 81 -11.57 -3.07 5.50
C PRO A 81 -12.52 -2.92 4.30
N PHE A 82 -12.09 -2.20 3.28
CA PHE A 82 -12.89 -1.93 2.10
C PHE A 82 -12.20 -2.45 0.84
N ASP A 83 -11.99 -3.75 0.79
CA ASP A 83 -11.72 -4.38 -0.48
C ASP A 83 -13.03 -4.31 -1.26
N LYS A 84 -13.10 -3.37 -2.19
CA LYS A 84 -14.30 -3.08 -2.95
C LYS A 84 -14.78 -4.35 -3.62
N TRP A 85 -16.06 -4.66 -3.50
CA TRP A 85 -16.69 -5.86 -4.07
C TRP A 85 -16.23 -7.17 -3.42
N TYR A 86 -15.60 -7.11 -2.23
CA TYR A 86 -15.12 -8.29 -1.50
C TYR A 86 -14.14 -9.15 -2.30
N VAL A 87 -13.40 -8.53 -3.21
CA VAL A 87 -12.38 -9.23 -4.00
C VAL A 87 -11.03 -9.05 -3.32
N LEU A 88 -10.40 -10.14 -2.94
CA LEU A 88 -9.08 -10.13 -2.31
C LEU A 88 -8.02 -9.61 -3.29
N SER A 89 -6.96 -9.04 -2.74
CA SER A 89 -5.85 -8.50 -3.54
C SER A 89 -5.25 -9.54 -4.49
N GLU A 90 -5.10 -10.78 -4.03
CA GLU A 90 -4.56 -11.87 -4.83
C GLU A 90 -5.44 -12.21 -6.04
N ASP A 91 -6.75 -11.98 -5.94
CA ASP A 91 -7.68 -12.25 -7.04
C ASP A 91 -7.83 -11.05 -7.96
N ARG A 92 -7.68 -9.85 -7.42
CA ARG A 92 -7.86 -8.61 -8.19
C ARG A 92 -6.64 -8.30 -9.05
N PHE A 93 -5.44 -8.46 -8.51
CA PHE A 93 -4.21 -8.21 -9.26
C PHE A 93 -3.18 -9.30 -8.99
N PRO A 94 -3.41 -10.49 -9.54
CA PRO A 94 -2.58 -11.67 -9.24
C PRO A 94 -1.11 -11.50 -9.62
N TYR A 95 -0.79 -10.75 -10.67
CA TYR A 95 0.60 -10.57 -11.10
C TYR A 95 1.38 -9.71 -10.11
N ILE A 96 0.77 -8.63 -9.63
CA ILE A 96 1.37 -7.78 -8.60
C ILE A 96 1.54 -8.56 -7.31
N PHE A 97 0.51 -9.30 -6.91
CA PHE A 97 0.53 -10.08 -5.68
C PHE A 97 1.64 -11.15 -5.70
N ASP A 98 1.79 -11.87 -6.81
CA ASP A 98 2.88 -12.84 -7.00
C ASP A 98 4.25 -12.17 -6.88
N TYR A 99 4.42 -11.02 -7.50
CA TYR A 99 5.67 -10.27 -7.42
C TYR A 99 5.97 -9.90 -5.96
N ILE A 100 4.98 -9.42 -5.23
CA ILE A 100 5.15 -9.04 -3.82
C ILE A 100 5.54 -10.24 -2.97
N LYS A 101 4.86 -11.37 -3.13
CA LYS A 101 5.18 -12.58 -2.38
C LYS A 101 6.60 -13.07 -2.61
N ASN A 102 7.13 -12.89 -3.80
CA ASN A 102 8.47 -13.36 -4.16
C ASN A 102 9.58 -12.38 -3.76
N ASN A 103 9.26 -11.11 -3.54
CA ASN A 103 10.27 -10.06 -3.33
C ASN A 103 10.10 -9.29 -2.02
N TYR A 104 9.00 -9.47 -1.33
CA TYR A 104 8.67 -8.81 -0.08
C TYR A 104 8.23 -9.84 0.95
N GLU A 105 8.32 -9.47 2.21
CA GLU A 105 7.80 -10.29 3.31
C GLU A 105 6.80 -9.48 4.11
N LEU A 106 5.81 -10.14 4.69
CA LEU A 106 4.83 -9.50 5.56
C LEU A 106 5.54 -9.02 6.83
N SER A 107 5.54 -7.70 7.04
CA SER A 107 6.16 -7.08 8.19
C SER A 107 5.16 -6.87 9.32
N GLN A 108 3.99 -6.33 8.98
CA GLN A 108 2.96 -6.02 9.97
C GLN A 108 1.57 -6.18 9.35
N GLU A 109 0.61 -6.49 10.20
CA GLU A 109 -0.80 -6.40 9.84
C GLU A 109 -1.50 -5.51 10.86
N ILE A 110 -2.11 -4.42 10.43
CA ILE A 110 -2.76 -3.45 11.30
C ILE A 110 -4.11 -3.08 10.69
N ASN A 111 -5.18 -3.30 11.45
CA ASN A 111 -6.54 -2.94 11.05
C ASN A 111 -6.85 -3.45 9.63
N SER A 112 -6.58 -4.72 9.38
CA SER A 112 -6.80 -5.43 8.11
C SER A 112 -5.89 -4.99 6.96
N ARG A 113 -4.92 -4.10 7.20
CA ARG A 113 -3.92 -3.73 6.19
C ARG A 113 -2.66 -4.53 6.41
N GLN A 114 -2.06 -5.00 5.32
CA GLN A 114 -0.80 -5.73 5.34
C GLN A 114 0.31 -4.82 4.84
N ILE A 115 1.34 -4.62 5.67
CA ILE A 115 2.52 -3.85 5.31
C ILE A 115 3.63 -4.84 4.96
N TYR A 116 4.08 -4.79 3.72
CA TYR A 116 5.13 -5.64 3.19
C TYR A 116 6.44 -4.87 3.11
N LYS A 117 7.51 -5.51 3.55
CA LYS A 117 8.86 -4.96 3.52
C LYS A 117 9.70 -5.75 2.51
N LYS A 118 10.49 -5.03 1.72
CA LYS A 118 11.37 -5.66 0.75
C LYS A 118 12.35 -6.59 1.44
N ILE A 119 12.52 -7.79 0.87
CA ILE A 119 13.51 -8.76 1.35
C ILE A 119 14.89 -8.23 0.96
N SER A 120 15.77 -8.06 1.96
CA SER A 120 17.14 -7.65 1.68
C SER A 120 17.97 -8.85 1.24
N ASN A 121 18.70 -8.66 0.19
CA ASN A 121 19.65 -9.65 -0.31
C ASN A 121 21.03 -9.42 0.29
#